data_1e999f74fbd69471500f86d6ed9dbbf3
#
_entry.id   1e999f74fbd69471500f86d6ed9dbbf3
#
_cell.length_a   1.000
_cell.length_b   1.000
_cell.length_c   1.000
_cell.angle_alpha   90.00
_cell.angle_beta   90.00
_cell.angle_gamma   90.00
#
_symmetry.space_group_name_H-M   'P 1'
#
loop_
_entity.id
_entity.type
_entity.pdbx_description
1 polymer ?
#
loop_
_entity_poly.entity_id
_entity_poly.type
_entity_poly.pdbx_seq_one_letter_code
_entity_poly.pdbx_strand_id
1 'polypeptide(L)'
;MIRAIIQYETEPDSERYAQHIAEFVQPIECSAFRHGKVFGSPFGEPACRYVAEFEWDDMESFKAAVNSDAFAASGKDAMAMGIPFTVHFASIE
;
A
#
# COMPACT_ATOMS: atom_id res chain seq x y z
N MET A 1 -16.27 -0.68 -4.99
CA MET A 1 -15.06 -0.07 -4.41
C MET A 1 -13.84 -0.92 -4.73
N ILE A 2 -12.77 -0.30 -5.13
CA ILE A 2 -11.52 -1.00 -5.48
C ILE A 2 -10.46 -0.69 -4.43
N ARG A 3 -9.67 -1.70 -4.04
CA ARG A 3 -8.56 -1.53 -3.12
C ARG A 3 -7.28 -2.13 -3.66
N ALA A 4 -6.17 -1.46 -3.38
CA ALA A 4 -4.84 -2.03 -3.49
C ALA A 4 -4.42 -2.39 -2.06
N ILE A 5 -4.15 -3.66 -1.81
CA ILE A 5 -3.79 -4.18 -0.50
C ILE A 5 -2.32 -4.55 -0.53
N ILE A 6 -1.53 -3.86 0.29
CA ILE A 6 -0.08 -4.03 0.35
C ILE A 6 0.25 -4.67 1.69
N GLN A 7 0.97 -5.79 1.66
CA GLN A 7 1.37 -6.51 2.86
C GLN A 7 2.89 -6.60 2.91
N TYR A 8 3.48 -6.00 3.95
CA TYR A 8 4.92 -6.04 4.18
C TYR A 8 5.25 -7.19 5.14
N GLU A 9 6.28 -7.94 4.81
CA GLU A 9 6.72 -9.08 5.64
C GLU A 9 7.18 -8.63 7.03
N THR A 10 7.87 -7.50 7.10
CA THR A 10 8.30 -6.89 8.37
C THR A 10 7.82 -5.45 8.43
N GLU A 11 7.81 -4.89 9.65
CA GLU A 11 7.40 -3.51 9.84
C GLU A 11 8.44 -2.55 9.29
N PRO A 12 8.06 -1.60 8.42
CA PRO A 12 9.00 -0.58 7.96
C PRO A 12 9.45 0.34 9.10
N ASP A 13 10.66 0.90 8.97
CA ASP A 13 11.10 1.97 9.84
C ASP A 13 10.11 3.14 9.74
N SER A 14 9.65 3.66 10.88
CA SER A 14 8.57 4.65 10.90
C SER A 14 8.93 5.96 10.20
N GLU A 15 10.17 6.43 10.36
CA GLU A 15 10.62 7.65 9.71
C GLU A 15 10.77 7.47 8.21
N ARG A 16 11.34 6.34 7.81
CA ARG A 16 11.51 6.01 6.39
C ARG A 16 10.15 5.85 5.70
N TYR A 17 9.18 5.22 6.38
CA TYR A 17 7.85 5.05 5.81
C TYR A 17 7.08 6.38 5.74
N ALA A 18 7.23 7.23 6.73
CA ALA A 18 6.65 8.58 6.70
C ALA A 18 7.18 9.38 5.50
N GLN A 19 8.46 9.25 5.20
CA GLN A 19 9.06 9.87 4.02
C GLN A 19 8.47 9.31 2.72
N HIS A 20 8.31 7.99 2.65
CA HIS A 20 7.67 7.32 1.50
C HIS A 20 6.27 7.88 1.27
N ILE A 21 5.47 8.01 2.32
CA ILE A 21 4.11 8.55 2.22
C ILE A 21 4.15 10.00 1.72
N ALA A 22 4.96 10.84 2.34
CA ALA A 22 5.02 12.26 2.02
C ALA A 22 5.46 12.53 0.58
N GLU A 23 6.44 11.78 0.08
CA GLU A 23 7.05 12.02 -1.23
C GLU A 23 6.38 11.24 -2.36
N PHE A 24 5.91 10.01 -2.10
CA PHE A 24 5.49 9.08 -3.15
C PHE A 24 4.03 8.66 -3.08
N VAL A 25 3.42 8.63 -1.90
CA VAL A 25 2.01 8.26 -1.78
C VAL A 25 1.11 9.48 -1.98
N GLN A 26 1.45 10.62 -1.42
CA GLN A 26 0.66 11.85 -1.50
C GLN A 26 0.30 12.26 -2.94
N PRO A 27 1.18 12.13 -3.94
CA PRO A 27 0.82 12.46 -5.32
C PRO A 27 -0.17 11.51 -5.99
N ILE A 28 -0.43 10.34 -5.41
CA ILE A 28 -1.35 9.36 -6.01
C ILE A 28 -2.79 9.77 -5.72
N GLU A 29 -3.59 9.90 -6.78
CA GLU A 29 -5.02 10.17 -6.61
C GLU A 29 -5.74 8.91 -6.14
N CYS A 30 -6.44 9.01 -5.01
CA CYS A 30 -7.24 7.94 -4.45
C CYS A 30 -8.29 8.53 -3.51
N SER A 31 -9.30 7.72 -3.19
CA SER A 31 -10.35 8.13 -2.25
C SER A 31 -9.83 8.10 -0.80
N ALA A 32 -8.94 7.16 -0.50
CA ALA A 32 -8.36 7.04 0.84
C ALA A 32 -7.07 6.23 0.77
N PHE A 33 -6.18 6.50 1.72
CA PHE A 33 -4.99 5.71 1.98
C PHE A 33 -4.88 5.49 3.49
N ARG A 34 -4.67 4.24 3.89
CA ARG A 34 -4.55 3.85 5.30
C ARG A 34 -3.40 2.88 5.45
N HIS A 35 -2.76 2.88 6.60
CA HIS A 35 -1.69 1.94 6.90
C HIS A 35 -1.64 1.65 8.40
N GLY A 36 -1.05 0.55 8.77
CA GLY A 36 -0.94 0.18 10.17
C GLY A 36 -0.23 -1.14 10.40
N LYS A 37 0.00 -1.44 11.67
CA LYS A 37 0.67 -2.65 12.12
C LYS A 37 -0.29 -3.82 12.18
N VAL A 38 0.20 -4.99 11.79
CA VAL A 38 -0.50 -6.24 12.04
C VAL A 38 -0.09 -6.71 13.43
N PHE A 39 -1.05 -6.85 14.35
CA PHE A 39 -0.73 -7.21 15.73
C PHE A 39 -1.04 -8.66 16.09
N GLY A 40 -1.68 -9.41 15.20
CA GLY A 40 -1.99 -10.81 15.51
C GLY A 40 -2.75 -11.52 14.40
N SER A 41 -2.96 -12.81 14.62
CA SER A 41 -3.75 -13.68 13.75
C SER A 41 -4.41 -14.74 14.63
N PRO A 42 -5.65 -15.18 14.29
CA PRO A 42 -6.31 -16.23 15.07
C PRO A 42 -5.68 -17.63 14.87
N PHE A 43 -4.83 -17.77 13.84
CA PHE A 43 -4.24 -19.07 13.45
C PHE A 43 -2.71 -19.04 13.50
N GLY A 44 -2.14 -18.51 14.59
CA GLY A 44 -0.69 -18.49 14.79
C GLY A 44 -0.05 -17.18 14.38
N GLU A 45 1.19 -17.25 13.88
CA GLU A 45 1.93 -16.05 13.49
C GLU A 45 1.38 -15.46 12.20
N PRO A 46 1.17 -14.13 12.15
CA PRO A 46 0.74 -13.48 10.91
C PRO A 46 1.78 -13.63 9.81
N ALA A 47 1.30 -13.77 8.58
CA ALA A 47 2.17 -13.87 7.39
C ALA A 47 2.81 -12.52 7.04
N CYS A 48 2.26 -11.42 7.53
CA CYS A 48 2.78 -10.07 7.32
C CYS A 48 2.76 -9.29 8.63
N ARG A 49 3.56 -8.22 8.71
CA ARG A 49 3.69 -7.42 9.93
C ARG A 49 3.19 -5.99 9.78
N TYR A 50 2.97 -5.55 8.55
CA TYR A 50 2.49 -4.20 8.28
C TYR A 50 1.62 -4.22 7.03
N VAL A 51 0.57 -3.40 7.01
CA VAL A 51 -0.34 -3.31 5.87
C VAL A 51 -0.56 -1.86 5.46
N ALA A 52 -0.78 -1.66 4.16
CA ALA A 52 -1.20 -0.39 3.62
C ALA A 52 -2.30 -0.63 2.59
N GLU A 53 -3.23 0.28 2.48
CA GLU A 53 -4.34 0.16 1.55
C GLU A 53 -4.61 1.48 0.85
N PHE A 54 -4.74 1.43 -0.48
CA PHE A 54 -5.34 2.50 -1.27
C PHE A 54 -6.78 2.11 -1.59
N GLU A 55 -7.65 3.10 -1.71
CA GLU A 55 -9.04 2.89 -2.04
C GLU A 55 -9.46 3.82 -3.17
N TRP A 56 -10.23 3.29 -4.12
CA TRP A 56 -10.85 4.05 -5.21
C TRP A 56 -12.33 3.69 -5.30
N ASP A 57 -13.16 4.68 -5.66
CA ASP A 57 -14.61 4.48 -5.73
C ASP A 57 -15.01 3.56 -6.87
N ASP A 58 -14.30 3.62 -7.99
CA ASP A 58 -14.65 2.87 -9.19
C ASP A 58 -13.40 2.39 -9.96
N MET A 59 -13.65 1.50 -10.92
CA MET A 59 -12.59 0.90 -11.73
C MET A 59 -11.88 1.92 -12.61
N GLU A 60 -12.58 2.93 -13.08
CA GLU A 60 -12.00 3.94 -13.96
C GLU A 60 -10.96 4.78 -13.23
N SER A 61 -11.29 5.25 -12.03
CA SER A 61 -10.37 6.01 -11.16
C SER A 61 -9.16 5.16 -10.79
N PHE A 62 -9.38 3.89 -10.47
CA PHE A 62 -8.30 2.94 -10.18
C PHE A 62 -7.34 2.80 -11.36
N LYS A 63 -7.86 2.54 -12.56
CA LYS A 63 -7.01 2.38 -13.74
C LYS A 63 -6.19 3.61 -14.05
N ALA A 64 -6.78 4.79 -13.92
CA ALA A 64 -6.06 6.04 -14.12
C ALA A 64 -4.92 6.19 -13.12
N ALA A 65 -5.16 5.89 -11.85
CA ALA A 65 -4.16 6.02 -10.80
C ALA A 65 -3.01 5.03 -10.96
N VAL A 66 -3.29 3.74 -11.20
CA VAL A 66 -2.23 2.72 -11.29
C VAL A 66 -1.40 2.83 -12.57
N ASN A 67 -1.91 3.52 -13.58
CA ASN A 67 -1.16 3.81 -14.80
C ASN A 67 -0.40 5.14 -14.75
N SER A 68 -0.45 5.84 -13.63
CA SER A 68 0.21 7.13 -13.46
C SER A 68 1.70 6.97 -13.13
N ASP A 69 2.48 8.01 -13.44
CA ASP A 69 3.90 8.07 -13.06
C ASP A 69 4.06 8.08 -11.54
N ALA A 70 3.13 8.71 -10.83
CA ALA A 70 3.14 8.77 -9.38
C ALA A 70 3.05 7.36 -8.76
N PHE A 71 2.17 6.50 -9.27
CA PHE A 71 2.05 5.14 -8.80
C PHE A 71 3.31 4.32 -9.08
N ALA A 72 3.87 4.47 -10.28
CA ALA A 72 5.12 3.80 -10.65
C ALA A 72 6.28 4.22 -9.74
N ALA A 73 6.40 5.52 -9.45
CA ALA A 73 7.43 6.04 -8.56
C ALA A 73 7.27 5.51 -7.13
N SER A 74 6.03 5.42 -6.65
CA SER A 74 5.73 4.85 -5.33
C SER A 74 6.15 3.38 -5.25
N GLY A 75 5.89 2.59 -6.29
CA GLY A 75 6.33 1.21 -6.37
C GLY A 75 7.84 1.05 -6.31
N LYS A 76 8.57 1.90 -7.02
CA LYS A 76 10.04 1.91 -6.98
C LYS A 76 10.56 2.23 -5.59
N ASP A 77 9.99 3.23 -4.93
CA ASP A 77 10.42 3.59 -3.58
C ASP A 77 10.10 2.51 -2.56
N ALA A 78 8.94 1.85 -2.70
CA ALA A 78 8.59 0.72 -1.86
C ALA A 78 9.63 -0.41 -2.00
N MET A 79 10.05 -0.70 -3.22
CA MET A 79 11.11 -1.70 -3.46
C MET A 79 12.44 -1.27 -2.88
N ALA A 80 12.75 0.03 -2.93
CA ALA A 80 14.00 0.58 -2.39
C ALA A 80 14.11 0.45 -0.87
N MET A 81 13.00 0.30 -0.16
CA MET A 81 13.01 0.06 1.29
C MET A 81 13.57 -1.32 1.65
N GLY A 82 13.65 -2.25 0.70
CA GLY A 82 14.27 -3.55 0.90
C GLY A 82 13.45 -4.56 1.69
N ILE A 83 12.20 -4.27 2.00
CA ILE A 83 11.32 -5.18 2.73
C ILE A 83 10.46 -5.95 1.73
N PRO A 84 10.45 -7.29 1.77
CA PRO A 84 9.57 -8.06 0.91
C PRO A 84 8.10 -7.69 1.16
N PHE A 85 7.36 -7.49 0.08
CA PHE A 85 5.94 -7.17 0.17
C PHE A 85 5.17 -7.75 -1.00
N THR A 86 3.85 -7.86 -0.81
CA THR A 86 2.92 -8.26 -1.86
C THR A 86 1.90 -7.15 -2.08
N VAL A 87 1.39 -7.07 -3.30
CA VAL A 87 0.32 -6.13 -3.65
C VAL A 87 -0.78 -6.92 -4.35
N HIS A 88 -2.01 -6.73 -3.88
CA HIS A 88 -3.19 -7.30 -4.52
C HIS A 88 -4.20 -6.21 -4.81
N PHE A 89 -4.84 -6.29 -5.96
CA PHE A 89 -5.96 -5.42 -6.29
C PHE A 89 -7.23 -6.22 -6.09
N ALA A 90 -8.19 -5.65 -5.36
CA ALA A 90 -9.43 -6.33 -5.01
C ALA A 90 -10.64 -5.44 -5.26
N SER A 91 -11.72 -6.07 -5.72
CA SER A 91 -13.02 -5.43 -5.79
C SER A 91 -13.78 -5.80 -4.52
N ILE A 92 -14.11 -4.80 -3.72
CA ILE A 92 -14.79 -4.96 -2.44
C ILE A 92 -16.27 -4.63 -2.63
N GLU A 93 -17.11 -5.53 -2.23
CA GLU A 93 -18.57 -5.37 -2.36
C GLU A 93 -19.25 -5.08 -1.04
#